data_8565537a5a5ebe4455e912851066591e
#
_entry.id   8565537a5a5ebe4455e912851066591e
#
_cell.length_a   1.000
_cell.length_b   1.000
_cell.length_c   1.000
_cell.angle_alpha   90.00
_cell.angle_beta   90.00
_cell.angle_gamma   90.00
#
_symmetry.space_group_name_H-M   'P 1'
#
loop_
_entity.id
_entity.type
_entity.pdbx_description
1 polymer ?
#
loop_
_entity_poly.entity_id
_entity_poly.type
_entity_poly.pdbx_seq_one_letter_code
_entity_poly.pdbx_strand_id
1 'polypeptide(L)'
;MCLRFLIILLAAGSLTALAGPPFVTDDPEPVDYQHWEFYIASQHVETVGGWSGTAPHFELNYGVVTNVQLHLIAPLAYNAPSGGGVNYGYGDTELGVKFRFIQETEQWPQVGIFPLLEIPTGSESQGLGSGHVQAFLPLWLQKSFGGWTLYGGGGYGLNSGAGNENWGFGGVVVQRQVTKNAALGAEIYNRTAMETNGRDDTAFNLGTIVDFSEHQHLLFSAGRSINGPTDFQVYIAWQFTFGPEVFHSIGNWFDPR
;
A
#
# COMPACT_ATOMS: atom_id res chain seq x y z
N MET A 1 -37.21 -38.59 -27.86
CA MET A 1 -35.80 -38.50 -27.36
C MET A 1 -35.51 -37.05 -27.06
N CYS A 2 -35.79 -36.61 -25.82
CA CYS A 2 -35.60 -35.22 -25.38
C CYS A 2 -34.23 -35.07 -24.71
N LEU A 3 -33.34 -34.30 -25.32
CA LEU A 3 -32.02 -33.97 -24.79
C LEU A 3 -32.21 -32.83 -23.80
N ARG A 4 -32.09 -33.09 -22.49
CA ARG A 4 -32.07 -32.08 -21.43
C ARG A 4 -30.67 -31.47 -21.37
N PHE A 5 -30.52 -30.23 -21.81
CA PHE A 5 -29.34 -29.41 -21.54
C PHE A 5 -29.31 -29.04 -20.05
N LEU A 6 -28.33 -29.61 -19.35
CA LEU A 6 -28.01 -29.23 -17.98
C LEU A 6 -27.16 -27.94 -18.03
N ILE A 7 -27.77 -26.80 -17.75
CA ILE A 7 -27.06 -25.53 -17.56
C ILE A 7 -26.42 -25.59 -16.17
N ILE A 8 -25.12 -25.82 -16.10
CA ILE A 8 -24.34 -25.65 -14.89
C ILE A 8 -24.09 -24.16 -14.74
N LEU A 9 -24.84 -23.49 -13.84
CA LEU A 9 -24.50 -22.16 -13.36
C LEU A 9 -23.23 -22.31 -12.53
N LEU A 10 -22.08 -21.97 -13.10
CA LEU A 10 -20.87 -21.66 -12.35
C LEU A 10 -21.13 -20.34 -11.62
N ALA A 11 -21.44 -20.43 -10.34
CA ALA A 11 -21.35 -19.28 -9.45
C ALA A 11 -19.87 -18.85 -9.41
N ALA A 12 -19.51 -17.87 -10.23
CA ALA A 12 -18.25 -17.17 -10.10
C ALA A 12 -18.35 -16.36 -8.80
N GLY A 13 -17.81 -16.90 -7.71
CA GLY A 13 -17.54 -16.11 -6.52
C GLY A 13 -16.68 -14.92 -6.95
N SER A 14 -17.10 -13.71 -6.65
CA SER A 14 -16.32 -12.51 -6.85
C SER A 14 -15.07 -12.62 -5.96
N LEU A 15 -13.93 -12.97 -6.57
CA LEU A 15 -12.64 -12.86 -5.91
C LEU A 15 -12.37 -11.37 -5.79
N THR A 16 -12.45 -10.82 -4.58
CA THR A 16 -12.01 -9.45 -4.28
C THR A 16 -10.51 -9.39 -4.56
N ALA A 17 -10.12 -8.65 -5.60
CA ALA A 17 -8.73 -8.34 -5.86
C ALA A 17 -8.30 -7.33 -4.81
N LEU A 18 -7.44 -7.74 -3.88
CA LEU A 18 -6.78 -6.83 -2.95
C LEU A 18 -5.79 -5.99 -3.77
N ALA A 19 -5.99 -4.69 -3.79
CA ALA A 19 -5.09 -3.71 -4.40
C ALA A 19 -4.52 -2.81 -3.29
N GLY A 20 -3.33 -2.20 -3.52
CA GLY A 20 -2.54 -1.46 -2.53
C GLY A 20 -1.20 -2.15 -2.31
N PRO A 21 -0.63 -2.20 -1.09
CA PRO A 21 0.61 -2.95 -0.86
C PRO A 21 0.56 -4.34 -1.51
N PRO A 22 1.67 -4.84 -2.11
CA PRO A 22 3.06 -4.48 -1.80
C PRO A 22 3.72 -3.45 -2.71
N PHE A 23 2.98 -2.71 -3.52
CA PHE A 23 3.53 -1.75 -4.47
C PHE A 23 3.56 -0.33 -3.90
N VAL A 24 4.33 0.57 -4.54
CA VAL A 24 4.38 2.00 -4.20
C VAL A 24 3.15 2.72 -4.74
N THR A 25 2.69 2.29 -5.92
CA THR A 25 1.43 2.74 -6.52
C THR A 25 0.27 2.10 -5.78
N ASP A 26 -0.68 2.91 -5.37
CA ASP A 26 -1.86 2.45 -4.63
C ASP A 26 -3.10 2.40 -5.55
N ASP A 27 -4.21 1.99 -5.00
CA ASP A 27 -5.51 1.80 -5.62
C ASP A 27 -6.60 2.60 -4.91
N PRO A 28 -7.80 2.75 -5.51
CA PRO A 28 -8.91 3.47 -4.91
C PRO A 28 -9.79 2.64 -3.98
N GLU A 29 -9.50 1.34 -3.76
CA GLU A 29 -10.39 0.44 -3.03
C GLU A 29 -10.21 0.56 -1.52
N PRO A 30 -11.20 1.06 -0.78
CA PRO A 30 -11.12 1.14 0.67
C PRO A 30 -11.49 -0.20 1.30
N VAL A 31 -11.01 -0.45 2.51
CA VAL A 31 -11.49 -1.52 3.38
C VAL A 31 -13.01 -1.44 3.54
N ASP A 32 -13.66 -2.58 3.53
CA ASP A 32 -15.12 -2.69 3.68
C ASP A 32 -15.61 -2.09 5.00
N TYR A 33 -16.85 -1.60 5.02
CA TYR A 33 -17.45 -0.99 6.20
C TYR A 33 -17.39 -1.92 7.42
N GLN A 34 -16.87 -1.40 8.55
CA GLN A 34 -16.64 -2.11 9.82
C GLN A 34 -15.59 -3.23 9.73
N HIS A 35 -14.82 -3.32 8.66
CA HIS A 35 -13.70 -4.24 8.55
C HIS A 35 -12.37 -3.53 8.84
N TRP A 36 -11.37 -4.33 9.15
CA TRP A 36 -10.03 -3.91 9.49
C TRP A 36 -9.01 -4.68 8.65
N GLU A 37 -7.94 -3.98 8.32
CA GLU A 37 -6.70 -4.58 7.86
C GLU A 37 -5.58 -4.13 8.80
N PHE A 38 -4.78 -5.08 9.25
CA PHE A 38 -3.62 -4.83 10.08
C PHE A 38 -2.40 -5.47 9.44
N TYR A 39 -1.34 -4.68 9.29
CA TYR A 39 -0.10 -5.15 8.69
C TYR A 39 1.04 -5.06 9.70
N ILE A 40 1.88 -6.11 9.70
CA ILE A 40 3.23 -6.08 10.23
C ILE A 40 4.14 -6.13 9.02
N ALA A 41 4.76 -5.00 8.69
CA ALA A 41 5.47 -4.84 7.45
C ALA A 41 6.89 -4.30 7.65
N SER A 42 7.73 -4.47 6.63
CA SER A 42 9.06 -3.88 6.55
C SER A 42 9.31 -3.39 5.12
N GLN A 43 9.91 -2.23 5.03
CA GLN A 43 10.33 -1.64 3.76
C GLN A 43 11.79 -1.24 3.84
N HIS A 44 12.57 -1.59 2.82
CA HIS A 44 13.99 -1.30 2.76
C HIS A 44 14.35 -0.71 1.41
N VAL A 45 15.15 0.34 1.43
CA VAL A 45 15.65 1.03 0.24
C VAL A 45 17.16 1.15 0.34
N GLU A 46 17.85 0.72 -0.70
CA GLU A 46 19.29 0.91 -0.90
C GLU A 46 19.53 2.00 -1.94
N THR A 47 20.43 2.89 -1.61
CA THR A 47 20.96 3.91 -2.51
C THR A 47 22.48 3.95 -2.38
N VAL A 48 23.16 4.72 -3.22
CA VAL A 48 24.60 4.98 -3.05
C VAL A 48 24.94 5.51 -1.65
N GLY A 49 23.98 6.21 -1.01
CA GLY A 49 24.12 6.76 0.35
C GLY A 49 24.02 5.73 1.48
N GLY A 50 23.56 4.51 1.19
CA GLY A 50 23.37 3.45 2.19
C GLY A 50 21.94 2.91 2.20
N TRP A 51 21.56 2.28 3.29
CA TRP A 51 20.24 1.67 3.50
C TRP A 51 19.37 2.52 4.42
N SER A 52 18.08 2.61 4.10
CA SER A 52 17.07 3.21 4.95
C SER A 52 15.75 2.44 4.82
N GLY A 53 14.84 2.64 5.78
CA GLY A 53 13.54 2.00 5.74
C GLY A 53 12.89 1.83 7.09
N THR A 54 11.97 0.89 7.16
CA THR A 54 11.23 0.53 8.38
C THR A 54 11.37 -0.96 8.68
N ALA A 55 11.54 -1.31 9.97
CA ALA A 55 11.72 -2.69 10.39
C ALA A 55 11.32 -2.90 11.88
N PRO A 56 10.05 -3.23 12.19
CA PRO A 56 8.88 -3.18 11.33
C PRO A 56 8.20 -1.81 11.28
N HIS A 57 7.19 -1.68 10.43
CA HIS A 57 6.11 -0.74 10.66
C HIS A 57 4.79 -1.49 10.88
N PHE A 58 3.89 -0.82 11.59
CA PHE A 58 2.54 -1.30 11.84
C PHE A 58 1.58 -0.39 11.09
N GLU A 59 0.79 -1.00 10.21
CA GLU A 59 -0.23 -0.29 9.46
C GLU A 59 -1.60 -0.77 9.90
N LEU A 60 -2.54 0.15 10.07
CA LEU A 60 -3.92 -0.11 10.45
C LEU A 60 -4.87 0.63 9.54
N ASN A 61 -5.75 -0.10 8.89
CA ASN A 61 -6.81 0.42 8.04
C ASN A 61 -8.18 0.02 8.60
N TYR A 62 -9.13 0.96 8.56
CA TYR A 62 -10.50 0.75 9.05
C TYR A 62 -11.54 1.34 8.14
N GLY A 63 -12.48 0.52 7.69
CA GLY A 63 -13.65 0.95 6.94
C GLY A 63 -14.69 1.64 7.84
N VAL A 64 -14.59 2.96 7.97
CA VAL A 64 -15.41 3.74 8.93
C VAL A 64 -16.83 3.98 8.45
N VAL A 65 -17.02 4.16 7.16
CA VAL A 65 -18.31 4.17 6.46
C VAL A 65 -18.11 3.58 5.06
N THR A 66 -19.18 3.26 4.36
CA THR A 66 -19.10 2.73 2.99
C THR A 66 -18.26 3.65 2.10
N ASN A 67 -17.29 3.09 1.41
CA ASN A 67 -16.33 3.78 0.54
C ASN A 67 -15.34 4.73 1.24
N VAL A 68 -15.21 4.71 2.56
CA VAL A 68 -14.24 5.52 3.30
C VAL A 68 -13.45 4.65 4.27
N GLN A 69 -12.13 4.70 4.15
CA GLN A 69 -11.16 4.06 5.03
C GLN A 69 -10.35 5.11 5.77
N LEU A 70 -10.14 4.89 7.06
CA LEU A 70 -9.11 5.57 7.84
C LEU A 70 -7.83 4.75 7.80
N HIS A 71 -6.70 5.41 7.79
CA HIS A 71 -5.37 4.81 7.67
C HIS A 71 -4.40 5.40 8.68
N LEU A 72 -3.57 4.55 9.26
CA LEU A 72 -2.49 4.90 10.19
C LEU A 72 -1.29 3.99 9.97
N ILE A 73 -0.08 4.58 9.82
CA ILE A 73 1.18 3.86 9.95
C ILE A 73 1.98 4.37 11.14
N ALA A 74 2.44 3.43 11.98
CA ALA A 74 3.37 3.66 13.09
C ALA A 74 4.69 2.92 12.79
N PRO A 75 5.74 3.60 12.28
CA PRO A 75 6.97 2.95 11.84
C PRO A 75 8.06 2.92 12.91
N LEU A 76 8.78 1.82 12.99
CA LEU A 76 10.14 1.79 13.54
C LEU A 76 11.10 1.92 12.36
N ALA A 77 11.67 3.11 12.21
CA ALA A 77 12.54 3.46 11.11
C ALA A 77 14.01 3.17 11.42
N TYR A 78 14.80 2.96 10.37
CA TYR A 78 16.25 2.91 10.48
C TYR A 78 16.91 3.69 9.33
N ASN A 79 18.11 4.20 9.62
CA ASN A 79 19.01 4.82 8.66
C ASN A 79 20.43 4.29 8.88
N ALA A 80 21.00 3.68 7.86
CA ALA A 80 22.31 3.04 7.86
C ALA A 80 23.16 3.61 6.71
N PRO A 81 23.70 4.84 6.88
CA PRO A 81 24.51 5.48 5.84
C PRO A 81 25.80 4.68 5.56
N SER A 82 26.23 4.69 4.29
CA SER A 82 27.47 4.03 3.86
C SER A 82 28.68 4.52 4.66
N GLY A 83 29.35 3.61 5.37
CA GLY A 83 30.51 3.93 6.21
C GLY A 83 30.17 4.53 7.59
N GLY A 84 28.90 4.59 7.97
CA GLY A 84 28.40 5.04 9.27
C GLY A 84 27.85 3.95 10.17
N GLY A 85 27.35 4.35 11.34
CA GLY A 85 26.57 3.49 12.23
C GLY A 85 25.11 3.39 11.77
N VAL A 86 24.34 2.49 12.41
CA VAL A 86 22.90 2.38 12.20
C VAL A 86 22.17 3.19 13.26
N ASN A 87 21.32 4.12 12.84
CA ASN A 87 20.32 4.76 13.67
C ASN A 87 19.03 3.95 13.57
N TYR A 88 18.34 3.76 14.70
CA TYR A 88 17.07 3.02 14.76
C TYR A 88 16.17 3.63 15.83
N GLY A 89 14.91 3.82 15.52
CA GLY A 89 13.94 4.40 16.44
C GLY A 89 12.58 4.62 15.79
N TYR A 90 11.71 5.37 16.47
CA TYR A 90 10.41 5.71 15.93
C TYR A 90 10.58 6.68 14.75
N GLY A 91 9.88 6.41 13.65
CA GLY A 91 9.88 7.23 12.44
C GLY A 91 8.72 8.23 12.39
N ASP A 92 8.47 8.80 11.21
CA ASP A 92 7.33 9.69 11.01
C ASP A 92 6.03 8.90 10.90
N THR A 93 5.02 9.33 11.64
CA THR A 93 3.69 8.70 11.66
C THR A 93 2.90 9.16 10.44
N GLU A 94 2.34 8.22 9.68
CA GLU A 94 1.46 8.53 8.56
C GLU A 94 -0.01 8.37 8.94
N LEU A 95 -0.83 9.34 8.54
CA LEU A 95 -2.28 9.33 8.65
C LEU A 95 -2.90 9.51 7.27
N GLY A 96 -4.01 8.82 7.01
CA GLY A 96 -4.67 8.91 5.71
C GLY A 96 -6.17 8.70 5.77
N VAL A 97 -6.82 9.14 4.69
CA VAL A 97 -8.23 8.87 4.44
C VAL A 97 -8.40 8.46 2.98
N LYS A 98 -8.73 7.19 2.73
CA LYS A 98 -9.04 6.72 1.38
C LYS A 98 -10.55 6.89 1.15
N PHE A 99 -10.91 7.52 0.03
CA PHE A 99 -12.31 7.73 -0.36
C PHE A 99 -12.53 7.37 -1.81
N ARG A 100 -13.29 6.30 -2.05
CA ARG A 100 -13.73 5.87 -3.37
C ARG A 100 -15.05 6.56 -3.71
N PHE A 101 -15.05 7.48 -4.66
CA PHE A 101 -16.24 8.23 -5.09
C PHE A 101 -16.86 7.70 -6.39
N ILE A 102 -16.18 6.84 -7.15
CA ILE A 102 -16.75 6.07 -8.27
C ILE A 102 -16.46 4.59 -8.02
N GLN A 103 -17.51 3.78 -7.94
CA GLN A 103 -17.38 2.32 -7.86
C GLN A 103 -17.17 1.72 -9.25
N GLU A 104 -16.47 0.59 -9.31
CA GLU A 104 -16.28 -0.15 -10.56
C GLU A 104 -17.62 -0.67 -11.10
N THR A 105 -17.79 -0.54 -12.41
CA THR A 105 -18.89 -1.14 -13.18
C THR A 105 -18.30 -1.89 -14.37
N GLU A 106 -19.12 -2.56 -15.18
CA GLU A 106 -18.62 -3.19 -16.41
C GLU A 106 -17.91 -2.18 -17.34
N GLN A 107 -18.42 -0.94 -17.43
CA GLN A 107 -17.94 0.09 -18.35
C GLN A 107 -16.91 1.04 -17.73
N TRP A 108 -16.99 1.31 -16.42
CA TRP A 108 -16.20 2.34 -15.77
C TRP A 108 -15.24 1.76 -14.73
N PRO A 109 -14.02 2.27 -14.62
CA PRO A 109 -13.12 1.94 -13.50
C PRO A 109 -13.67 2.49 -12.18
N GLN A 110 -13.25 1.94 -11.06
CA GLN A 110 -13.38 2.64 -9.80
C GLN A 110 -12.36 3.77 -9.71
N VAL A 111 -12.75 4.85 -9.00
CA VAL A 111 -11.91 6.04 -8.81
C VAL A 111 -12.02 6.53 -7.39
N GLY A 112 -10.89 6.87 -6.80
CA GLY A 112 -10.80 7.38 -5.44
C GLY A 112 -9.60 8.28 -5.22
N ILE A 113 -9.61 8.94 -4.08
CA ILE A 113 -8.48 9.72 -3.56
C ILE A 113 -7.98 9.08 -2.26
N PHE A 114 -6.71 9.28 -1.97
CA PHE A 114 -6.12 8.83 -0.73
C PHE A 114 -5.14 9.89 -0.20
N PRO A 115 -5.62 11.06 0.26
CA PRO A 115 -4.76 12.03 0.93
C PRO A 115 -4.07 11.42 2.14
N LEU A 116 -2.76 11.59 2.19
CA LEU A 116 -1.86 11.16 3.25
C LEU A 116 -1.20 12.36 3.91
N LEU A 117 -1.02 12.30 5.21
CA LEU A 117 -0.34 13.29 6.03
C LEU A 117 0.74 12.59 6.85
N GLU A 118 2.00 12.98 6.64
CA GLU A 118 3.14 12.51 7.43
C GLU A 118 3.45 13.52 8.55
N ILE A 119 3.41 13.03 9.78
CA ILE A 119 3.64 13.79 11.01
C ILE A 119 5.09 13.57 11.45
N PRO A 120 5.90 14.64 11.67
CA PRO A 120 7.33 14.51 12.01
C PRO A 120 7.53 14.05 13.45
N THR A 121 7.25 12.79 13.72
CA THR A 121 7.43 12.12 15.01
C THR A 121 8.79 11.46 15.14
N GLY A 122 9.48 11.25 14.01
CA GLY A 122 10.83 10.71 13.95
C GLY A 122 11.92 11.74 14.24
N SER A 123 13.14 11.27 14.42
CA SER A 123 14.30 12.13 14.65
C SER A 123 14.95 12.53 13.32
N GLU A 124 14.79 13.79 12.90
CA GLU A 124 15.44 14.34 11.70
C GLU A 124 16.98 14.23 11.79
N SER A 125 17.56 14.59 12.94
CA SER A 125 19.02 14.54 13.11
C SER A 125 19.63 13.15 13.01
N GLN A 126 18.83 12.11 13.16
CA GLN A 126 19.23 10.70 12.98
C GLN A 126 18.81 10.13 11.62
N GLY A 127 18.12 10.91 10.78
CA GLY A 127 17.56 10.46 9.51
C GLY A 127 16.41 9.46 9.67
N LEU A 128 15.65 9.56 10.77
CA LEU A 128 14.49 8.69 11.07
C LEU A 128 13.15 9.38 10.76
N GLY A 129 13.19 10.65 10.39
CA GLY A 129 12.03 11.45 10.01
C GLY A 129 12.42 12.70 9.28
N SER A 130 11.45 13.37 8.71
CA SER A 130 11.59 14.55 7.85
C SER A 130 11.79 15.85 8.61
N GLY A 131 11.43 15.88 9.90
CA GLY A 131 11.47 17.09 10.75
C GLY A 131 10.34 18.09 10.46
N HIS A 132 9.49 17.85 9.49
CA HIS A 132 8.38 18.74 9.10
C HIS A 132 7.20 17.92 8.57
N VAL A 133 6.01 18.54 8.58
CA VAL A 133 4.80 17.90 8.04
C VAL A 133 4.89 17.81 6.52
N GLN A 134 4.61 16.65 6.00
CA GLN A 134 4.44 16.39 4.56
C GLN A 134 3.02 15.96 4.26
N ALA A 135 2.56 16.17 3.02
CA ALA A 135 1.29 15.66 2.57
C ALA A 135 1.40 15.13 1.13
N PHE A 136 0.67 14.08 0.83
CA PHE A 136 0.52 13.53 -0.52
C PHE A 136 -0.95 13.50 -0.91
N LEU A 137 -1.27 13.99 -2.10
CA LEU A 137 -2.62 14.17 -2.60
C LEU A 137 -2.79 13.41 -3.92
N PRO A 138 -3.03 12.09 -3.89
CA PRO A 138 -3.18 11.27 -5.08
C PRO A 138 -4.63 11.12 -5.53
N LEU A 139 -4.76 10.79 -6.82
CA LEU A 139 -5.97 10.25 -7.46
C LEU A 139 -5.63 8.87 -8.01
N TRP A 140 -6.43 7.87 -7.64
CA TRP A 140 -6.25 6.47 -8.03
C TRP A 140 -7.41 5.95 -8.86
N LEU A 141 -7.09 5.07 -9.80
CA LEU A 141 -8.05 4.38 -10.65
C LEU A 141 -7.74 2.89 -10.65
N GLN A 142 -8.78 2.06 -10.73
CA GLN A 142 -8.63 0.61 -10.87
C GLN A 142 -9.70 0.02 -11.77
N LYS A 143 -9.31 -0.98 -12.55
CA LYS A 143 -10.21 -1.78 -13.37
C LYS A 143 -9.82 -3.24 -13.34
N SER A 144 -10.81 -4.10 -13.06
CA SER A 144 -10.66 -5.55 -13.05
C SER A 144 -11.30 -6.17 -14.29
N PHE A 145 -10.66 -7.15 -14.88
CA PHE A 145 -11.16 -7.88 -16.05
C PHE A 145 -10.58 -9.31 -16.11
N GLY A 146 -11.41 -10.32 -15.90
CA GLY A 146 -11.09 -11.75 -16.07
C GLY A 146 -9.90 -12.19 -15.24
N GLY A 147 -9.64 -11.94 -14.09
CA GLY A 147 -8.49 -12.32 -13.24
C GLY A 147 -7.25 -11.45 -13.42
N TRP A 148 -7.35 -10.37 -14.21
CA TRP A 148 -6.42 -9.27 -14.25
C TRP A 148 -6.98 -8.08 -13.49
N THR A 149 -6.10 -7.36 -12.79
CA THR A 149 -6.39 -6.06 -12.20
C THR A 149 -5.34 -5.07 -12.69
N LEU A 150 -5.78 -3.96 -13.25
CA LEU A 150 -4.96 -2.82 -13.64
C LEU A 150 -5.33 -1.67 -12.73
N TYR A 151 -4.36 -1.13 -12.01
CA TYR A 151 -4.56 0.05 -11.18
C TYR A 151 -3.39 1.02 -11.24
N GLY A 152 -3.63 2.25 -10.86
CA GLY A 152 -2.63 3.28 -10.86
C GLY A 152 -3.22 4.67 -10.83
N GLY A 153 -2.37 5.64 -10.98
CA GLY A 153 -2.74 7.04 -10.94
C GLY A 153 -1.54 7.93 -10.65
N GLY A 154 -1.78 9.00 -9.94
CA GLY A 154 -0.72 9.91 -9.57
C GLY A 154 -1.18 10.98 -8.62
N GLY A 155 -0.23 11.74 -8.10
CA GLY A 155 -0.50 12.74 -7.09
C GLY A 155 0.59 13.79 -6.99
N TYR A 156 0.35 14.72 -6.09
CA TYR A 156 1.26 15.81 -5.78
C TYR A 156 1.63 15.79 -4.30
N GLY A 157 2.93 15.77 -4.03
CA GLY A 157 3.50 15.82 -2.68
C GLY A 157 3.86 17.24 -2.27
N LEU A 158 3.36 17.65 -1.12
CA LEU A 158 3.74 18.88 -0.44
C LEU A 158 4.87 18.55 0.54
N ASN A 159 6.06 19.07 0.29
CA ASN A 159 7.28 18.78 1.03
C ASN A 159 7.96 20.08 1.42
N SER A 160 7.49 20.70 2.50
CA SER A 160 8.02 21.96 3.00
C SER A 160 9.37 21.77 3.71
N GLY A 161 10.15 22.82 3.81
CA GLY A 161 11.43 22.82 4.48
C GLY A 161 12.57 23.34 3.60
N ALA A 162 13.65 23.77 4.21
CA ALA A 162 14.82 24.28 3.49
C ALA A 162 15.54 23.13 2.75
N GLY A 163 15.71 23.27 1.45
CA GLY A 163 16.33 22.25 0.62
C GLY A 163 15.37 21.18 0.08
N ASN A 164 14.11 21.21 0.51
CA ASN A 164 13.07 20.31 0.01
C ASN A 164 12.32 20.90 -1.17
N GLU A 165 11.75 20.04 -2.02
CA GLU A 165 10.91 20.41 -3.16
C GLU A 165 9.61 19.62 -3.13
N ASN A 166 8.52 20.24 -3.54
CA ASN A 166 7.29 19.55 -3.82
C ASN A 166 7.50 18.61 -5.01
N TRP A 167 6.85 17.45 -4.99
CA TRP A 167 7.11 16.40 -5.95
C TRP A 167 5.83 15.88 -6.61
N GLY A 168 5.99 15.36 -7.81
CA GLY A 168 4.95 14.64 -8.52
C GLY A 168 5.19 13.14 -8.47
N PHE A 169 4.13 12.36 -8.46
CA PHE A 169 4.14 10.92 -8.58
C PHE A 169 3.19 10.46 -9.67
N GLY A 170 3.57 9.40 -10.39
CA GLY A 170 2.68 8.68 -11.28
C GLY A 170 3.14 7.23 -11.38
N GLY A 171 2.20 6.29 -11.27
CA GLY A 171 2.52 4.87 -11.32
C GLY A 171 1.37 4.02 -11.86
N VAL A 172 1.71 2.82 -12.30
CA VAL A 172 0.77 1.82 -12.78
C VAL A 172 1.22 0.43 -12.37
N VAL A 173 0.26 -0.39 -11.95
CA VAL A 173 0.43 -1.80 -11.61
C VAL A 173 -0.47 -2.65 -12.50
N VAL A 174 0.08 -3.73 -13.01
CA VAL A 174 -0.66 -4.84 -13.62
C VAL A 174 -0.54 -6.04 -12.72
N GLN A 175 -1.65 -6.56 -12.25
CA GLN A 175 -1.72 -7.72 -11.37
C GLN A 175 -2.55 -8.83 -11.99
N ARG A 176 -2.17 -10.07 -11.75
CA ARG A 176 -2.90 -11.26 -12.23
C ARG A 176 -3.05 -12.28 -11.13
N GLN A 177 -4.28 -12.75 -10.92
CA GLN A 177 -4.54 -13.96 -10.13
C GLN A 177 -4.06 -15.18 -10.92
N VAL A 178 -3.02 -15.86 -10.42
CA VAL A 178 -2.38 -17.00 -11.08
C VAL A 178 -2.84 -18.34 -10.51
N THR A 179 -3.25 -18.36 -9.24
CA THR A 179 -3.91 -19.48 -8.58
C THR A 179 -5.05 -18.95 -7.73
N LYS A 180 -5.81 -19.83 -7.04
CA LYS A 180 -6.86 -19.39 -6.11
C LYS A 180 -6.28 -18.53 -4.95
N ASN A 181 -5.01 -18.76 -4.61
CA ASN A 181 -4.37 -18.24 -3.39
C ASN A 181 -3.13 -17.41 -3.71
N ALA A 182 -2.89 -17.05 -4.98
CA ALA A 182 -1.72 -16.24 -5.31
C ALA A 182 -1.96 -15.33 -6.51
N ALA A 183 -1.59 -14.08 -6.35
CA ALA A 183 -1.51 -13.08 -7.40
C ALA A 183 -0.06 -12.66 -7.64
N LEU A 184 0.31 -12.39 -8.88
CA LEU A 184 1.58 -11.79 -9.28
C LEU A 184 1.31 -10.41 -9.86
N GLY A 185 2.18 -9.46 -9.59
CA GLY A 185 2.08 -8.11 -10.09
C GLY A 185 3.41 -7.53 -10.54
N ALA A 186 3.31 -6.53 -11.41
CA ALA A 186 4.42 -5.72 -11.86
C ALA A 186 4.02 -4.26 -11.87
N GLU A 187 4.89 -3.42 -11.33
CA GLU A 187 4.73 -1.99 -11.21
C GLU A 187 5.79 -1.25 -12.02
N ILE A 188 5.43 -0.12 -12.58
CA ILE A 188 6.34 0.95 -12.97
C ILE A 188 5.81 2.27 -12.44
N TYR A 189 6.70 3.09 -11.87
CA TYR A 189 6.35 4.41 -11.36
C TYR A 189 7.46 5.43 -11.64
N ASN A 190 7.07 6.70 -11.59
CA ASN A 190 7.99 7.84 -11.57
C ASN A 190 7.64 8.75 -10.40
N ARG A 191 8.66 9.23 -9.71
CA ARG A 191 8.59 10.30 -8.70
C ARG A 191 9.62 11.35 -9.05
N THR A 192 9.21 12.62 -9.12
CA THR A 192 10.16 13.72 -9.32
C THR A 192 11.00 13.94 -8.06
N ALA A 193 12.11 14.66 -8.18
CA ALA A 193 12.99 14.97 -7.06
C ALA A 193 12.20 15.57 -5.89
N MET A 194 12.54 15.15 -4.67
CA MET A 194 11.97 15.63 -3.41
C MET A 194 12.87 16.64 -2.70
N GLU A 195 14.05 16.87 -3.24
CA GLU A 195 15.09 17.77 -2.70
C GLU A 195 15.69 18.62 -3.80
N THR A 196 16.12 19.82 -3.48
CA THR A 196 16.86 20.71 -4.39
C THR A 196 18.14 20.02 -4.86
N ASN A 197 18.32 19.93 -6.17
CA ASN A 197 19.36 19.16 -6.84
C ASN A 197 19.24 17.62 -6.68
N GLY A 198 18.13 17.12 -6.15
CA GLY A 198 17.79 15.72 -6.16
C GLY A 198 17.58 15.19 -7.59
N ARG A 199 17.35 13.90 -7.72
CA ARG A 199 17.07 13.26 -9.00
C ARG A 199 15.67 12.66 -9.00
N ASP A 200 15.04 12.72 -10.16
CA ASP A 200 13.83 11.94 -10.41
C ASP A 200 14.12 10.44 -10.30
N ASP A 201 13.14 9.70 -9.87
CA ASP A 201 13.22 8.24 -9.73
C ASP A 201 12.14 7.56 -10.58
N THR A 202 12.57 6.91 -11.66
CA THR A 202 11.74 6.00 -12.44
C THR A 202 12.15 4.58 -12.09
N ALA A 203 11.28 3.85 -11.43
CA ALA A 203 11.57 2.53 -10.91
C ALA A 203 10.48 1.50 -11.27
N PHE A 204 10.82 0.24 -11.11
CA PHE A 204 9.89 -0.88 -11.24
C PHE A 204 9.95 -1.78 -10.02
N ASN A 205 8.84 -2.50 -9.76
CA ASN A 205 8.76 -3.58 -8.79
C ASN A 205 8.08 -4.81 -9.41
N LEU A 206 8.50 -5.96 -8.97
CA LEU A 206 7.79 -7.22 -9.16
C LEU A 206 7.32 -7.70 -7.80
N GLY A 207 6.07 -8.17 -7.71
CA GLY A 207 5.51 -8.52 -6.41
C GLY A 207 4.50 -9.65 -6.48
N THR A 208 4.11 -10.12 -5.30
CA THR A 208 3.13 -11.18 -5.12
C THR A 208 2.32 -10.96 -3.85
N ILE A 209 1.08 -11.43 -3.90
CA ILE A 209 0.22 -11.58 -2.73
C ILE A 209 -0.10 -13.08 -2.63
N VAL A 210 0.08 -13.66 -1.45
CA VAL A 210 -0.20 -15.08 -1.18
C VAL A 210 -1.18 -15.18 -0.03
N ASP A 211 -2.36 -15.75 -0.30
CA ASP A 211 -3.44 -15.94 0.68
C ASP A 211 -3.27 -17.28 1.39
N PHE A 212 -2.96 -17.27 2.67
CA PHE A 212 -2.91 -18.48 3.52
C PHE A 212 -4.28 -18.85 4.05
N SER A 213 -5.15 -17.86 4.23
CA SER A 213 -6.56 -18.00 4.60
C SER A 213 -7.35 -16.78 4.13
N GLU A 214 -8.64 -16.72 4.44
CA GLU A 214 -9.49 -15.52 4.21
C GLU A 214 -9.06 -14.31 5.05
N HIS A 215 -8.21 -14.54 6.08
CA HIS A 215 -7.81 -13.52 7.04
C HIS A 215 -6.30 -13.29 7.14
N GLN A 216 -5.49 -14.01 6.38
CA GLN A 216 -4.03 -13.93 6.48
C GLN A 216 -3.38 -13.97 5.11
N HIS A 217 -2.61 -12.93 4.82
CA HIS A 217 -1.97 -12.73 3.54
C HIS A 217 -0.50 -12.36 3.72
N LEU A 218 0.35 -12.86 2.86
CA LEU A 218 1.74 -12.42 2.73
C LEU A 218 1.87 -11.59 1.47
N LEU A 219 2.38 -10.39 1.63
CA LEU A 219 2.61 -9.44 0.56
C LEU A 219 4.11 -9.25 0.41
N PHE A 220 4.57 -9.26 -0.84
CA PHE A 220 5.99 -9.07 -1.14
C PHE A 220 6.16 -8.33 -2.46
N SER A 221 7.10 -7.37 -2.50
CA SER A 221 7.62 -6.83 -3.76
C SER A 221 9.09 -6.50 -3.64
N ALA A 222 9.78 -6.53 -4.78
CA ALA A 222 11.16 -6.06 -4.88
C ALA A 222 11.39 -5.43 -6.25
N GLY A 223 12.30 -4.46 -6.29
CA GLY A 223 12.64 -3.75 -7.52
C GLY A 223 13.80 -2.79 -7.37
N ARG A 224 13.92 -1.90 -8.33
CA ARG A 224 14.99 -0.89 -8.39
C ARG A 224 14.66 0.21 -9.39
N SER A 225 15.43 1.28 -9.37
CA SER A 225 15.38 2.30 -10.43
C SER A 225 15.82 1.74 -11.79
N ILE A 226 15.08 2.16 -12.82
CA ILE A 226 15.50 2.14 -14.21
C ILE A 226 16.39 3.37 -14.47
N ASN A 227 15.96 4.51 -13.89
CA ASN A 227 16.70 5.77 -13.89
C ASN A 227 16.36 6.52 -12.59
N GLY A 228 17.33 6.61 -11.68
CA GLY A 228 17.09 7.22 -10.37
C GLY A 228 18.15 6.81 -9.34
N PRO A 229 17.92 7.17 -8.07
CA PRO A 229 18.87 6.91 -6.99
C PRO A 229 18.71 5.53 -6.33
N THR A 230 17.60 4.81 -6.56
CA THR A 230 17.29 3.55 -5.84
C THR A 230 17.99 2.37 -6.48
N ASP A 231 19.05 1.87 -5.84
CA ASP A 231 19.79 0.69 -6.32
C ASP A 231 19.01 -0.61 -6.10
N PHE A 232 18.29 -0.69 -4.97
CA PHE A 232 17.37 -1.79 -4.64
C PHE A 232 16.30 -1.31 -3.68
N GLN A 233 15.11 -1.88 -3.80
CA GLN A 233 14.02 -1.71 -2.83
C GLN A 233 13.26 -3.01 -2.63
N VAL A 234 12.76 -3.22 -1.41
CA VAL A 234 11.95 -4.39 -1.07
C VAL A 234 10.90 -4.02 -0.02
N TYR A 235 9.72 -4.59 -0.19
CA TYR A 235 8.64 -4.55 0.77
C TYR A 235 8.21 -5.98 1.11
N ILE A 236 7.95 -6.25 2.39
CA ILE A 236 7.36 -7.49 2.87
C ILE A 236 6.38 -7.18 3.99
N ALA A 237 5.20 -7.79 3.95
CA ALA A 237 4.19 -7.62 4.98
C ALA A 237 3.43 -8.92 5.24
N TRP A 238 3.06 -9.10 6.51
CA TRP A 238 2.01 -10.02 6.90
C TRP A 238 0.77 -9.21 7.21
N GLN A 239 -0.30 -9.43 6.42
CA GLN A 239 -1.57 -8.75 6.55
C GLN A 239 -2.58 -9.67 7.25
N PHE A 240 -3.33 -9.08 8.18
CA PHE A 240 -4.50 -9.68 8.83
C PHE A 240 -5.74 -8.88 8.46
N THR A 241 -6.79 -9.57 7.97
CA THR A 241 -8.09 -8.97 7.70
C THR A 241 -9.12 -9.52 8.67
N PHE A 242 -9.97 -8.68 9.21
CA PHE A 242 -11.03 -9.11 10.13
C PHE A 242 -12.21 -8.15 10.12
N GLY A 243 -13.40 -8.71 10.33
CA GLY A 243 -14.67 -7.99 10.33
C GLY A 243 -15.32 -7.89 11.73
N PRO A 244 -16.57 -7.41 11.79
CA PRO A 244 -17.28 -7.18 13.06
C PRO A 244 -17.47 -8.44 13.92
N GLU A 245 -17.54 -9.61 13.30
CA GLU A 245 -17.73 -10.91 13.97
C GLU A 245 -16.60 -11.26 14.95
N VAL A 246 -15.38 -10.81 14.67
CA VAL A 246 -14.22 -11.04 15.57
C VAL A 246 -14.41 -10.31 16.89
N PHE A 247 -14.94 -9.10 16.87
CA PHE A 247 -15.21 -8.32 18.08
C PHE A 247 -16.35 -8.91 18.91
N HIS A 248 -17.38 -9.48 18.28
CA HIS A 248 -18.43 -10.21 18.97
C HIS A 248 -17.91 -11.44 19.69
N SER A 249 -16.98 -12.18 19.09
CA SER A 249 -16.36 -13.35 19.73
C SER A 249 -15.48 -12.98 20.92
N ILE A 250 -14.72 -11.89 20.84
CA ILE A 250 -13.89 -11.37 21.95
C ILE A 250 -14.76 -10.81 23.07
N GLY A 251 -15.85 -10.09 22.76
CA GLY A 251 -16.78 -9.57 23.75
C GLY A 251 -17.41 -10.68 24.61
N ASN A 252 -17.74 -11.81 24.02
CA ASN A 252 -18.27 -12.98 24.72
C ASN A 252 -17.23 -13.66 25.64
N TRP A 253 -15.94 -13.45 25.43
CA TRP A 253 -14.86 -13.97 26.29
C TRP A 253 -14.74 -13.18 27.61
N PHE A 254 -15.19 -11.92 27.61
CA PHE A 254 -15.12 -11.02 28.77
C PHE A 254 -16.48 -10.83 29.47
N ASP A 255 -17.55 -11.52 29.03
CA ASP A 255 -18.85 -11.53 29.70
C ASP A 255 -18.95 -12.78 30.59
N PRO A 256 -18.65 -12.68 31.92
CA PRO A 256 -18.80 -13.78 32.85
C PRO A 256 -20.29 -13.92 33.20
N ARG A 257 -21.02 -14.76 32.46
CA ARG A 257 -22.33 -15.25 32.93
C ARG A 257 -22.18 -16.49 33.80
#